data_24b89b49cef51b845f6155df0c957bb9
#
_entry.id   24b89b49cef51b845f6155df0c957bb9
#
_cell.length_a   1.000
_cell.length_b   1.000
_cell.length_c   1.000
_cell.angle_alpha   90.00
_cell.angle_beta   90.00
_cell.angle_gamma   90.00
#
_symmetry.space_group_name_H-M   'P 1'
#
loop_
_entity.id
_entity.type
_entity.pdbx_description
1 polymer ?
#
loop_
_entity_poly.entity_id
_entity_poly.type
_entity_poly.pdbx_seq_one_letter_code
_entity_poly.pdbx_strand_id
1 'polypeptide(L)'
;MKKTLGIIGLVIVTIIWGGGFVASDIALNELSPFEIMSYRFLIASILMGIFAWKNLKTISKDEIIYGSILGVALFSGFALQIIGLKYTTPSNNAFLTATNVVMVPFIAYIIGRKKLNKADIVGSFTALIGVGVLSLQSNFSIGTGDIFTLFCAMGFAFQIYLTGIFGKQIR
;
A
#
# COMPACT_ATOMS: atom_id res chain seq x y z
N MET A 1 -23.28 -10.39 11.79
CA MET A 1 -22.90 -9.00 12.07
C MET A 1 -21.41 -8.71 11.86
N LYS A 2 -20.46 -9.34 12.56
CA LYS A 2 -19.01 -9.03 12.41
C LYS A 2 -18.45 -9.21 10.98
N LYS A 3 -18.88 -10.25 10.26
CA LYS A 3 -18.44 -10.52 8.88
C LYS A 3 -18.95 -9.47 7.89
N THR A 4 -20.21 -9.07 8.01
CA THR A 4 -20.82 -8.04 7.15
C THR A 4 -20.17 -6.67 7.36
N LEU A 5 -19.91 -6.30 8.62
CA LEU A 5 -19.21 -5.06 8.96
C LEU A 5 -17.79 -5.03 8.39
N GLY A 6 -17.08 -6.17 8.42
CA GLY A 6 -15.75 -6.30 7.80
C GLY A 6 -15.79 -6.12 6.27
N ILE A 7 -16.80 -6.68 5.60
CA ILE A 7 -16.97 -6.51 4.14
C ILE A 7 -17.26 -5.05 3.80
N ILE A 8 -18.16 -4.39 4.52
CA ILE A 8 -18.47 -2.97 4.32
C ILE A 8 -17.21 -2.12 4.53
N GLY A 9 -16.43 -2.40 5.59
CA GLY A 9 -15.17 -1.71 5.84
C GLY A 9 -14.17 -1.86 4.69
N LEU A 10 -14.03 -3.06 4.14
CA LEU A 10 -13.15 -3.30 2.98
C LEU A 10 -13.62 -2.53 1.74
N VAL A 11 -14.92 -2.48 1.46
CA VAL A 11 -15.47 -1.70 0.33
C VAL A 11 -15.20 -0.21 0.52
N ILE A 12 -15.39 0.32 1.72
CA ILE A 12 -15.08 1.74 2.00
C ILE A 12 -13.59 2.02 1.80
N VAL A 13 -12.70 1.16 2.29
CA VAL A 13 -11.25 1.33 2.11
C VAL A 13 -10.84 1.31 0.64
N THR A 14 -11.42 0.41 -0.17
CA THR A 14 -11.12 0.36 -1.61
C THR A 14 -11.58 1.60 -2.35
N ILE A 15 -12.74 2.17 -1.99
CA ILE A 15 -13.23 3.43 -2.57
C ILE A 15 -12.30 4.59 -2.19
N ILE A 16 -11.88 4.68 -0.92
CA ILE A 16 -10.95 5.72 -0.44
C ILE A 16 -9.60 5.60 -1.15
N TRP A 17 -9.06 4.39 -1.29
CA TRP A 17 -7.78 4.18 -1.96
C TRP A 17 -7.85 4.48 -3.46
N GLY A 18 -8.91 4.03 -4.14
CA GLY A 18 -9.11 4.32 -5.57
C GLY A 18 -9.23 5.84 -5.82
N GLY A 19 -10.04 6.54 -5.04
CA GLY A 19 -10.16 7.99 -5.09
C GLY A 19 -8.86 8.72 -4.76
N GLY A 20 -8.02 8.12 -3.91
CA GLY A 20 -6.71 8.65 -3.53
C GLY A 20 -5.72 8.80 -4.68
N PHE A 21 -5.77 7.93 -5.69
CA PHE A 21 -4.94 8.05 -6.90
C PHE A 21 -5.35 9.28 -7.71
N VAL A 22 -6.65 9.44 -7.96
CA VAL A 22 -7.19 10.57 -8.72
C VAL A 22 -6.96 11.89 -7.98
N ALA A 23 -7.22 11.92 -6.68
CA ALA A 23 -6.99 13.12 -5.87
C ALA A 23 -5.51 13.50 -5.82
N SER A 24 -4.60 12.53 -5.76
CA SER A 24 -3.15 12.78 -5.79
C SER A 24 -2.69 13.28 -7.15
N ASP A 25 -3.25 12.76 -8.24
CA ASP A 25 -2.96 13.20 -9.60
C ASP A 25 -3.37 14.67 -9.80
N ILE A 26 -4.58 15.02 -9.38
CA ILE A 26 -5.05 16.41 -9.42
C ILE A 26 -4.14 17.32 -8.57
N ALA A 27 -3.78 16.89 -7.36
CA ALA A 27 -2.93 17.67 -6.48
C ALA A 27 -1.51 17.87 -7.02
N LEU A 28 -0.98 16.94 -7.83
CA LEU A 28 0.33 17.06 -8.46
C LEU A 28 0.44 18.19 -9.50
N ASN A 29 -0.68 18.76 -9.94
CA ASN A 29 -0.67 19.95 -10.80
C ASN A 29 -0.21 21.22 -10.05
N GLU A 30 -0.45 21.27 -8.73
CA GLU A 30 -0.17 22.46 -7.91
C GLU A 30 0.89 22.21 -6.83
N LEU A 31 1.04 20.96 -6.39
CA LEU A 31 1.90 20.58 -5.28
C LEU A 31 2.98 19.60 -5.69
N SER A 32 4.13 19.67 -5.03
CA SER A 32 5.17 18.67 -5.19
C SER A 32 4.79 17.34 -4.53
N PRO A 33 5.37 16.20 -4.95
CA PRO A 33 5.13 14.90 -4.34
C PRO A 33 5.30 14.89 -2.82
N PHE A 34 6.33 15.58 -2.31
CA PHE A 34 6.62 15.61 -0.87
C PHE A 34 5.67 16.50 -0.08
N GLU A 35 5.12 17.57 -0.66
CA GLU A 35 4.07 18.37 -0.04
C GLU A 35 2.79 17.56 0.12
N ILE A 36 2.37 16.86 -0.93
CA ILE A 36 1.20 15.97 -0.87
C ILE A 36 1.37 14.93 0.24
N MET A 37 2.54 14.30 0.31
CA MET A 37 2.83 13.32 1.36
C MET A 37 2.81 13.95 2.76
N SER A 38 3.41 15.12 2.92
CA SER A 38 3.44 15.83 4.20
C SER A 38 2.03 16.11 4.72
N TYR A 39 1.13 16.62 3.89
CA TYR A 39 -0.26 16.83 4.26
C TYR A 39 -0.99 15.52 4.60
N ARG A 40 -0.83 14.49 3.78
CA ARG A 40 -1.48 13.20 4.02
C ARG A 40 -1.04 12.56 5.34
N PHE A 41 0.27 12.51 5.60
CA PHE A 41 0.80 11.89 6.81
C PHE A 41 0.54 12.75 8.04
N LEU A 42 0.57 14.07 7.94
CA LEU A 42 0.25 14.97 9.05
C LEU A 42 -1.22 14.78 9.48
N ILE A 43 -2.15 14.84 8.54
CA ILE A 43 -3.57 14.64 8.82
C ILE A 43 -3.81 13.25 9.42
N ALA A 44 -3.23 12.21 8.81
CA ALA A 44 -3.35 10.84 9.31
C ALA A 44 -2.78 10.69 10.73
N SER A 45 -1.63 11.30 11.02
CA SER A 45 -1.00 11.27 12.33
C SER A 45 -1.85 11.93 13.40
N ILE A 46 -2.42 13.11 13.09
CA ILE A 46 -3.31 13.82 14.01
C ILE A 46 -4.55 12.97 14.31
N LEU A 47 -5.22 12.46 13.26
CA LEU A 47 -6.42 11.65 13.44
C LEU A 47 -6.12 10.36 14.22
N MET A 48 -5.07 9.64 13.86
CA MET A 48 -4.65 8.42 14.58
C MET A 48 -4.24 8.74 16.02
N GLY A 49 -3.56 9.85 16.26
CA GLY A 49 -3.22 10.30 17.61
C GLY A 49 -4.45 10.55 18.49
N ILE A 50 -5.50 11.17 17.92
CA ILE A 50 -6.78 11.37 18.61
C ILE A 50 -7.45 10.02 18.93
N PHE A 51 -7.52 9.10 17.97
CA PHE A 51 -8.13 7.78 18.21
C PHE A 51 -7.32 6.91 19.16
N ALA A 52 -5.98 6.96 19.08
CA ALA A 52 -5.09 6.14 19.88
C ALA A 52 -4.71 6.78 21.23
N TRP A 53 -5.22 7.96 21.58
CA TRP A 53 -4.81 8.75 22.75
C TRP A 53 -4.72 7.95 24.06
N LYS A 54 -5.70 7.08 24.29
CA LYS A 54 -5.72 6.25 25.50
C LYS A 54 -4.59 5.20 25.50
N ASN A 55 -4.25 4.67 24.32
CA ASN A 55 -3.27 3.60 24.16
C ASN A 55 -1.84 4.14 24.14
N LEU A 56 -1.64 5.42 23.78
CA LEU A 56 -0.31 6.05 23.74
C LEU A 56 0.41 6.03 25.10
N LYS A 57 -0.36 6.01 26.21
CA LYS A 57 0.20 5.96 27.56
C LYS A 57 0.74 4.59 27.96
N THR A 58 0.36 3.54 27.26
CA THR A 58 0.71 2.14 27.56
C THR A 58 1.57 1.51 26.48
N ILE A 59 2.05 2.32 25.52
CA ILE A 59 2.85 1.85 24.39
C ILE A 59 4.19 1.23 24.87
N SER A 60 4.48 0.04 24.39
CA SER A 60 5.72 -0.67 24.70
C SER A 60 6.86 -0.22 23.76
N LYS A 61 8.11 -0.50 24.18
CA LYS A 61 9.29 -0.22 23.31
C LYS A 61 9.24 -1.02 22.01
N ASP A 62 8.77 -2.26 22.06
CA ASP A 62 8.67 -3.13 20.88
C ASP A 62 7.63 -2.59 19.88
N GLU A 63 6.50 -2.08 20.38
CA GLU A 63 5.49 -1.42 19.53
C GLU A 63 6.04 -0.18 18.84
N ILE A 64 6.88 0.61 19.52
CA ILE A 64 7.54 1.76 18.90
C ILE A 64 8.52 1.31 17.81
N ILE A 65 9.36 0.31 18.10
CA ILE A 65 10.35 -0.19 17.13
C ILE A 65 9.67 -0.79 15.90
N TYR A 66 8.72 -1.70 16.10
CA TYR A 66 8.01 -2.33 14.98
C TYR A 66 7.16 -1.33 14.21
N GLY A 67 6.49 -0.41 14.92
CA GLY A 67 5.73 0.67 14.30
C GLY A 67 6.62 1.60 13.46
N SER A 68 7.83 1.92 13.95
CA SER A 68 8.79 2.73 13.19
C SER A 68 9.28 2.03 11.94
N ILE A 69 9.62 0.74 12.02
CA ILE A 69 10.02 -0.06 10.85
C ILE A 69 8.91 -0.10 9.80
N LEU A 70 7.67 -0.39 10.23
CA LEU A 70 6.51 -0.39 9.35
C LEU A 70 6.24 0.99 8.77
N GLY A 71 6.39 2.05 9.56
CA GLY A 71 6.22 3.43 9.14
C GLY A 71 7.21 3.85 8.05
N VAL A 72 8.49 3.50 8.22
CA VAL A 72 9.53 3.76 7.20
C VAL A 72 9.25 2.99 5.92
N ALA A 73 8.89 1.71 6.01
CA ALA A 73 8.53 0.89 4.85
C ALA A 73 7.31 1.45 4.12
N LEU A 74 6.29 1.86 4.86
CA LEU A 74 5.08 2.48 4.31
C LEU A 74 5.38 3.82 3.64
N PHE A 75 6.15 4.68 4.30
CA PHE A 75 6.55 5.98 3.78
C PHE A 75 7.32 5.83 2.47
N SER A 76 8.32 4.93 2.41
CA SER A 76 9.09 4.71 1.19
C SER A 76 8.22 4.19 0.03
N GLY A 77 7.26 3.30 0.32
CA GLY A 77 6.27 2.85 -0.65
C GLY A 77 5.44 4.02 -1.21
N PHE A 78 4.87 4.85 -0.35
CA PHE A 78 4.09 6.02 -0.78
C PHE A 78 4.93 7.08 -1.49
N ALA A 79 6.18 7.30 -1.07
CA ALA A 79 7.08 8.23 -1.75
C ALA A 79 7.30 7.82 -3.20
N LEU A 80 7.66 6.56 -3.42
CA LEU A 80 7.85 6.01 -4.75
C LEU A 80 6.56 6.00 -5.58
N GLN A 81 5.40 5.78 -4.94
CA GLN A 81 4.10 5.82 -5.60
C GLN A 81 3.77 7.20 -6.15
N ILE A 82 3.90 8.24 -5.33
CA ILE A 82 3.57 9.61 -5.73
C ILE A 82 4.60 10.15 -6.72
N ILE A 83 5.88 9.85 -6.55
CA ILE A 83 6.91 10.19 -7.54
C ILE A 83 6.60 9.48 -8.87
N GLY A 84 6.26 8.19 -8.82
CA GLY A 84 5.86 7.44 -10.00
C GLY A 84 4.62 8.03 -10.68
N LEU A 85 3.60 8.40 -9.91
CA LEU A 85 2.35 8.99 -10.41
C LEU A 85 2.59 10.28 -11.20
N LYS A 86 3.59 11.08 -10.82
CA LYS A 86 3.97 12.29 -11.55
C LYS A 86 4.39 12.02 -13.01
N TYR A 87 4.85 10.82 -13.32
CA TYR A 87 5.40 10.43 -14.63
C TYR A 87 4.62 9.31 -15.33
N THR A 88 3.45 8.91 -14.79
CA THR A 88 2.56 7.91 -15.39
C THR A 88 1.10 8.31 -15.15
N THR A 89 0.15 7.51 -15.64
CA THR A 89 -1.27 7.77 -15.42
C THR A 89 -1.75 7.16 -14.09
N PRO A 90 -2.81 7.70 -13.47
CA PRO A 90 -3.42 7.10 -12.28
C PRO A 90 -3.77 5.62 -12.46
N SER A 91 -4.28 5.23 -13.62
CA SER A 91 -4.63 3.84 -13.94
C SER A 91 -3.41 2.92 -13.96
N ASN A 92 -2.33 3.33 -14.64
CA ASN A 92 -1.08 2.56 -14.67
C ASN A 92 -0.44 2.48 -13.30
N ASN A 93 -0.40 3.60 -12.56
CA ASN A 93 0.14 3.64 -11.21
C ASN A 93 -0.64 2.71 -10.27
N ALA A 94 -1.98 2.73 -10.33
CA ALA A 94 -2.81 1.84 -9.54
C ALA A 94 -2.60 0.36 -9.90
N PHE A 95 -2.54 0.04 -11.21
CA PHE A 95 -2.29 -1.33 -11.68
C PHE A 95 -0.93 -1.85 -11.22
N LEU A 96 0.13 -1.08 -11.45
CA LEU A 96 1.48 -1.48 -11.08
C LEU A 96 1.63 -1.58 -9.55
N THR A 97 1.01 -0.68 -8.78
CA THR A 97 0.96 -0.80 -7.33
C THR A 97 0.27 -2.09 -6.90
N ALA A 98 -0.83 -2.50 -7.56
CA ALA A 98 -1.55 -3.73 -7.23
C ALA A 98 -0.72 -5.02 -7.46
N THR A 99 0.39 -4.95 -8.18
CA THR A 99 1.32 -6.09 -8.32
C THR A 99 1.92 -6.53 -6.98
N ASN A 100 1.85 -5.68 -5.94
CA ASN A 100 2.24 -6.04 -4.58
C ASN A 100 1.53 -7.32 -4.09
N VAL A 101 0.27 -7.54 -4.49
CA VAL A 101 -0.52 -8.72 -4.11
C VAL A 101 0.13 -10.02 -4.57
N VAL A 102 0.77 -10.00 -5.74
CA VAL A 102 1.54 -11.14 -6.26
C VAL A 102 2.88 -11.26 -5.52
N MET A 103 3.54 -10.14 -5.20
CA MET A 103 4.85 -10.14 -4.57
C MET A 103 4.83 -10.67 -3.12
N VAL A 104 3.75 -10.41 -2.36
CA VAL A 104 3.64 -10.80 -0.94
C VAL A 104 3.89 -12.29 -0.69
N PRO A 105 3.22 -13.24 -1.38
CA PRO A 105 3.46 -14.66 -1.15
C PRO A 105 4.89 -15.08 -1.52
N PHE A 106 5.51 -14.48 -2.55
CA PHE A 106 6.90 -14.76 -2.89
C PHE A 106 7.88 -14.26 -1.83
N ILE A 107 7.67 -13.06 -1.28
CA ILE A 107 8.46 -12.54 -0.16
C ILE A 107 8.29 -13.45 1.06
N ALA A 108 7.07 -13.89 1.37
CA ALA A 108 6.80 -14.80 2.46
C ALA A 108 7.48 -16.18 2.27
N TYR A 109 7.63 -16.65 1.02
CA TYR A 109 8.35 -17.86 0.69
C TYR A 109 9.87 -17.68 0.86
N ILE A 110 10.44 -16.64 0.26
CA ILE A 110 11.89 -16.42 0.24
C ILE A 110 12.42 -16.10 1.64
N ILE A 111 11.78 -15.16 2.35
CA ILE A 111 12.24 -14.66 3.64
C ILE A 111 11.67 -15.48 4.80
N GLY A 112 10.37 -15.76 4.75
CA GLY A 112 9.65 -16.44 5.82
C GLY A 112 9.71 -17.97 5.72
N ARG A 113 10.31 -18.51 4.66
CA ARG A 113 10.36 -19.97 4.37
C ARG A 113 8.99 -20.66 4.45
N LYS A 114 7.93 -19.89 4.21
CA LYS A 114 6.57 -20.42 4.19
C LYS A 114 6.31 -21.10 2.86
N LYS A 115 5.69 -22.29 2.90
CA LYS A 115 5.29 -22.98 1.66
C LYS A 115 4.25 -22.12 0.92
N LEU A 116 4.47 -21.93 -0.38
CA LEU A 116 3.50 -21.28 -1.26
C LEU A 116 2.25 -22.19 -1.36
N ASN A 117 1.09 -21.59 -1.08
CA ASN A 117 -0.18 -22.26 -1.32
C ASN A 117 -0.61 -22.00 -2.77
N LYS A 118 -1.02 -23.04 -3.48
CA LYS A 118 -1.50 -22.92 -4.87
C LYS A 118 -2.66 -21.94 -4.99
N ALA A 119 -3.57 -21.90 -4.01
CA ALA A 119 -4.69 -20.98 -3.99
C ALA A 119 -4.24 -19.51 -3.91
N ASP A 120 -3.20 -19.21 -3.11
CA ASP A 120 -2.68 -17.85 -2.97
C ASP A 120 -2.02 -17.38 -4.28
N ILE A 121 -1.30 -18.26 -4.95
CA ILE A 121 -0.66 -17.97 -6.25
C ILE A 121 -1.74 -17.72 -7.32
N VAL A 122 -2.66 -18.67 -7.49
CA VAL A 122 -3.73 -18.56 -8.50
C VAL A 122 -4.58 -17.32 -8.25
N GLY A 123 -4.98 -17.08 -6.99
CA GLY A 123 -5.78 -15.91 -6.60
C GLY A 123 -5.05 -14.58 -6.90
N SER A 124 -3.76 -14.51 -6.57
CA SER A 124 -2.95 -13.31 -6.83
C SER A 124 -2.81 -13.01 -8.33
N PHE A 125 -2.51 -14.03 -9.14
CA PHE A 125 -2.40 -13.86 -10.59
C PHE A 125 -3.76 -13.52 -11.22
N THR A 126 -4.85 -14.15 -10.78
CA THR A 126 -6.19 -13.85 -11.27
C THR A 126 -6.58 -12.40 -10.96
N ALA A 127 -6.29 -11.92 -9.74
CA ALA A 127 -6.53 -10.55 -9.36
C ALA A 127 -5.72 -9.57 -10.22
N LEU A 128 -4.43 -9.87 -10.44
CA LEU A 128 -3.56 -9.05 -11.29
C LEU A 128 -4.06 -8.97 -12.73
N ILE A 129 -4.46 -10.09 -13.32
CA ILE A 129 -5.06 -10.12 -14.68
C ILE A 129 -6.33 -9.28 -14.70
N GLY A 130 -7.21 -9.44 -13.70
CA GLY A 130 -8.45 -8.66 -13.60
C GLY A 130 -8.20 -7.15 -13.55
N VAL A 131 -7.27 -6.72 -12.70
CA VAL A 131 -6.89 -5.29 -12.62
C VAL A 131 -6.23 -4.83 -13.92
N GLY A 132 -5.39 -5.68 -14.54
CA GLY A 132 -4.74 -5.38 -15.82
C GLY A 132 -5.75 -5.11 -16.94
N VAL A 133 -6.76 -5.95 -17.08
CA VAL A 133 -7.82 -5.78 -18.08
C VAL A 133 -8.58 -4.45 -17.90
N LEU A 134 -8.75 -4.02 -16.65
CA LEU A 134 -9.45 -2.76 -16.34
C LEU A 134 -8.58 -1.52 -16.51
N SER A 135 -7.28 -1.63 -16.31
CA SER A 135 -6.37 -0.48 -16.16
C SER A 135 -5.52 -0.21 -17.40
N LEU A 136 -5.20 -1.25 -18.19
CA LEU A 136 -4.31 -1.10 -19.34
C LEU A 136 -5.06 -0.56 -20.55
N GLN A 137 -4.68 0.63 -20.97
CA GLN A 137 -5.09 1.19 -22.26
C GLN A 137 -4.14 0.69 -23.37
N SER A 138 -4.58 0.79 -24.63
CA SER A 138 -4.00 0.15 -25.82
C SER A 138 -2.55 0.50 -26.16
N ASN A 139 -1.92 1.47 -25.50
CA ASN A 139 -0.52 1.84 -25.71
C ASN A 139 0.30 1.63 -24.43
N PHE A 140 0.76 0.41 -24.21
CA PHE A 140 1.61 0.06 -23.09
C PHE A 140 3.07 0.40 -23.43
N SER A 141 3.57 1.52 -22.93
CA SER A 141 5.00 1.85 -22.91
C SER A 141 5.46 1.97 -21.45
N ILE A 142 6.49 1.22 -21.08
CA ILE A 142 7.08 1.32 -19.74
C ILE A 142 7.86 2.60 -19.65
N GLY A 143 7.37 3.55 -18.86
CA GLY A 143 8.04 4.82 -18.61
C GLY A 143 8.77 4.85 -17.26
N THR A 144 9.46 5.95 -16.99
CA THR A 144 10.16 6.18 -15.71
C THR A 144 9.19 6.09 -14.50
N GLY A 145 7.97 6.61 -14.66
CA GLY A 145 6.94 6.54 -13.62
C GLY A 145 6.54 5.12 -13.24
N ASP A 146 6.50 4.23 -14.25
CA ASP A 146 6.15 2.83 -14.03
C ASP A 146 7.24 2.07 -13.25
N ILE A 147 8.50 2.41 -13.49
CA ILE A 147 9.64 1.86 -12.74
C ILE A 147 9.55 2.24 -11.26
N PHE A 148 9.33 3.53 -10.95
CA PHE A 148 9.12 3.98 -9.57
C PHE A 148 7.94 3.28 -8.92
N THR A 149 6.85 3.07 -9.66
CA THR A 149 5.65 2.40 -9.17
C THR A 149 5.88 0.90 -8.91
N LEU A 150 6.69 0.22 -9.71
CA LEU A 150 7.09 -1.17 -9.43
C LEU A 150 7.93 -1.28 -8.14
N PHE A 151 8.86 -0.37 -7.91
CA PHE A 151 9.58 -0.31 -6.63
C PHE A 151 8.66 0.02 -5.46
N CYS A 152 7.67 0.90 -5.65
CA CYS A 152 6.60 1.13 -4.68
C CYS A 152 5.86 -0.17 -4.34
N ALA A 153 5.45 -0.93 -5.35
CA ALA A 153 4.76 -2.21 -5.15
C ALA A 153 5.60 -3.19 -4.32
N MET A 154 6.90 -3.25 -4.56
CA MET A 154 7.83 -4.05 -3.76
C MET A 154 7.90 -3.54 -2.31
N GLY A 155 7.98 -2.24 -2.10
CA GLY A 155 7.95 -1.62 -0.77
C GLY A 155 6.68 -1.95 0.01
N PHE A 156 5.52 -1.84 -0.62
CA PHE A 156 4.25 -2.23 -0.01
C PHE A 156 4.15 -3.73 0.26
N ALA A 157 4.64 -4.57 -0.64
CA ALA A 157 4.66 -6.01 -0.41
C ALA A 157 5.52 -6.38 0.80
N PHE A 158 6.65 -5.72 0.98
CA PHE A 158 7.51 -5.85 2.17
C PHE A 158 6.79 -5.39 3.42
N GLN A 159 6.15 -4.22 3.39
CA GLN A 159 5.41 -3.65 4.50
C GLN A 159 4.26 -4.58 4.93
N ILE A 160 3.49 -5.12 3.97
CA ILE A 160 2.40 -6.09 4.23
C ILE A 160 2.95 -7.37 4.89
N TYR A 161 4.06 -7.89 4.37
CA TYR A 161 4.72 -9.07 4.94
C TYR A 161 5.19 -8.82 6.38
N LEU A 162 5.86 -7.70 6.65
CA LEU A 162 6.31 -7.32 7.98
C LEU A 162 5.14 -7.10 8.96
N THR A 163 4.06 -6.48 8.50
CA THR A 163 2.82 -6.32 9.29
C THR A 163 2.26 -7.68 9.73
N GLY A 164 2.31 -8.68 8.85
CA GLY A 164 1.89 -10.03 9.17
C GLY A 164 2.77 -10.75 10.20
N ILE A 165 4.04 -10.36 10.33
CA ILE A 165 4.97 -10.88 11.35
C ILE A 165 4.79 -10.13 12.66
N PHE A 166 4.92 -8.80 12.63
CA PHE A 166 4.91 -7.97 13.83
C PHE A 166 3.54 -7.93 14.50
N GLY A 167 2.45 -7.96 13.74
CA GLY A 167 1.09 -8.00 14.28
C GLY A 167 0.78 -9.27 15.12
N LYS A 168 1.64 -10.29 15.07
CA LYS A 168 1.55 -11.47 15.95
C LYS A 168 2.34 -11.31 17.25
N GLN A 169 3.27 -10.37 17.28
CA GLN A 169 4.17 -10.10 18.41
C GLN A 169 3.67 -8.95 19.28
N ILE A 170 2.80 -8.11 18.70
CA ILE A 170 2.16 -6.98 19.39
C ILE A 170 0.76 -7.44 19.81
N ARG A 171 0.39 -7.18 21.07
CA ARG A 171 -0.95 -7.49 21.62
C ARG A 171 -1.94 -6.38 21.35
#